data_98ffa610ab8f972113cd9286166da56e
#
_entry.id   98ffa610ab8f972113cd9286166da56e
#
_cell.length_a   1.000
_cell.length_b   1.000
_cell.length_c   1.000
_cell.angle_alpha   90.00
_cell.angle_beta   90.00
_cell.angle_gamma   90.00
#
_symmetry.space_group_name_H-M   'P 1'
#
loop_
_entity.id
_entity.type
_entity.pdbx_description
1 polymer ?
#
loop_
_entity_poly.entity_id
_entity_poly.type
_entity_poly.pdbx_seq_one_letter_code
_entity_poly.pdbx_strand_id
1 'polypeptide(L)'
;MNKRTSDCDGLILGAGPYGLSAAAYLRAAGIEARIFGEPMAFWEKQMPAGMCLRSNWGASHIADPNQQLTLDAYCREKGNQVSKPIPLDRFVDYGRWYQQKSVRELENRQVLSIDHASHGFNIAMVDGEEFTARRVVVAAGISSFSVRPPEFAGVPSSLASHTSAHDDLRKFKGRRVVVVGAGQSALESAALLQEAGIPVEVIGRGPSLNWVGLHPKLHHLGFVSRIFYSKRDVGPAGISRLVSMPHVFRRFPRGFQDRAAYRAIRPAGAGWLQPRLVGIPITLGRKVVSAAEKGSQLQLNLDDGSERLVDHALLATGFRVDVTRYPFLSPSLAKQIETFNGFPVLKRGLESSIPGLHFLGKPAAWSFGPLLGFVSGAEFASTELVRSITRRNGSN
;
A
#
# COMPACT_ATOMS: atom_id res chain seq x y z
N MET A 1 -9.87 3.52 44.16
CA MET A 1 -9.78 3.74 42.72
C MET A 1 -9.01 2.57 42.12
N ASN A 2 -9.71 1.58 41.54
CA ASN A 2 -9.06 0.47 40.85
C ASN A 2 -8.38 1.04 39.59
N LYS A 3 -7.06 0.95 39.54
CA LYS A 3 -6.34 1.10 38.26
C LYS A 3 -6.85 -0.01 37.33
N ARG A 4 -7.76 0.31 36.40
CA ARG A 4 -8.01 -0.58 35.26
C ARG A 4 -6.68 -0.69 34.50
N THR A 5 -6.00 -1.79 34.68
CA THR A 5 -4.89 -2.19 33.84
C THR A 5 -5.47 -2.42 32.44
N SER A 6 -4.79 -1.96 31.38
CA SER A 6 -5.18 -2.29 30.02
C SER A 6 -5.13 -3.79 29.82
N ASP A 7 -6.14 -4.36 29.12
CA ASP A 7 -6.23 -5.80 28.88
C ASP A 7 -5.11 -6.33 28.01
N CYS A 8 -4.49 -5.46 27.17
CA CYS A 8 -3.25 -5.80 26.46
C CYS A 8 -2.32 -4.58 26.32
N ASP A 9 -1.01 -4.86 26.20
CA ASP A 9 0.01 -3.81 26.03
C ASP A 9 -0.05 -3.17 24.66
N GLY A 10 -0.36 -3.94 23.61
CA GLY A 10 -0.41 -3.46 22.25
C GLY A 10 -1.42 -4.19 21.37
N LEU A 11 -2.03 -3.43 20.48
CA LEU A 11 -2.87 -3.92 19.42
C LEU A 11 -2.22 -3.58 18.08
N ILE A 12 -2.09 -4.55 17.17
CA ILE A 12 -1.70 -4.33 15.78
C ILE A 12 -2.92 -4.57 14.91
N LEU A 13 -3.32 -3.55 14.13
CA LEU A 13 -4.42 -3.65 13.19
C LEU A 13 -3.91 -3.76 11.77
N GLY A 14 -4.14 -4.93 11.16
CA GLY A 14 -3.75 -5.26 9.80
C GLY A 14 -2.66 -6.33 9.75
N ALA A 15 -2.88 -7.36 8.93
CA ALA A 15 -2.02 -8.53 8.75
C ALA A 15 -1.35 -8.58 7.35
N GLY A 16 -1.08 -7.41 6.78
CA GLY A 16 -0.21 -7.26 5.61
C GLY A 16 1.28 -7.22 6.00
N PRO A 17 2.19 -6.97 5.05
CA PRO A 17 3.63 -6.99 5.28
C PRO A 17 4.11 -6.13 6.46
N TYR A 18 3.50 -4.97 6.69
CA TYR A 18 3.84 -4.09 7.80
C TYR A 18 3.38 -4.62 9.16
N GLY A 19 2.14 -5.12 9.24
CA GLY A 19 1.62 -5.67 10.50
C GLY A 19 2.31 -6.97 10.89
N LEU A 20 2.54 -7.87 9.93
CA LEU A 20 3.27 -9.11 10.16
C LEU A 20 4.72 -8.84 10.61
N SER A 21 5.40 -7.91 9.96
CA SER A 21 6.75 -7.51 10.37
C SER A 21 6.75 -6.87 11.77
N ALA A 22 5.83 -5.95 12.06
CA ALA A 22 5.74 -5.30 13.37
C ALA A 22 5.50 -6.32 14.50
N ALA A 23 4.59 -7.28 14.28
CA ALA A 23 4.32 -8.35 15.24
C ALA A 23 5.56 -9.21 15.51
N ALA A 24 6.29 -9.60 14.46
CA ALA A 24 7.52 -10.38 14.60
C ALA A 24 8.60 -9.63 15.39
N TYR A 25 8.77 -8.33 15.12
CA TYR A 25 9.75 -7.49 15.82
C TYR A 25 9.37 -7.21 17.29
N LEU A 26 8.09 -6.95 17.57
CA LEU A 26 7.61 -6.77 18.96
C LEU A 26 7.79 -8.05 19.76
N ARG A 27 7.39 -9.20 19.21
CA ARG A 27 7.59 -10.50 19.84
C ARG A 27 9.06 -10.80 20.13
N ALA A 28 9.96 -10.53 19.18
CA ALA A 28 11.40 -10.73 19.37
C ALA A 28 11.97 -9.80 20.46
N ALA A 29 11.33 -8.67 20.73
CA ALA A 29 11.69 -7.74 21.82
C ALA A 29 10.99 -8.06 23.15
N GLY A 30 10.24 -9.16 23.26
CA GLY A 30 9.48 -9.53 24.47
C GLY A 30 8.29 -8.61 24.76
N ILE A 31 7.76 -7.93 23.75
CA ILE A 31 6.60 -7.04 23.89
C ILE A 31 5.36 -7.78 23.37
N GLU A 32 4.39 -7.98 24.26
CA GLU A 32 3.13 -8.61 23.90
C GLU A 32 2.23 -7.66 23.12
N ALA A 33 1.68 -8.15 22.00
CA ALA A 33 0.71 -7.43 21.20
C ALA A 33 -0.25 -8.41 20.53
N ARG A 34 -1.56 -8.14 20.64
CA ARG A 34 -2.57 -8.85 19.84
C ARG A 34 -2.53 -8.29 18.42
N ILE A 35 -2.62 -9.16 17.42
CA ILE A 35 -2.66 -8.77 16.01
C ILE A 35 -3.95 -9.23 15.38
N PHE A 36 -4.65 -8.31 14.71
CA PHE A 36 -5.96 -8.51 14.10
C PHE A 36 -5.93 -8.28 12.60
N GLY A 37 -6.63 -9.12 11.88
CA GLY A 37 -6.86 -8.99 10.44
C GLY A 37 -6.56 -10.27 9.67
N GLU A 38 -7.02 -10.31 8.44
CA GLU A 38 -6.80 -11.44 7.54
C GLU A 38 -5.43 -11.31 6.86
N PRO A 39 -4.58 -12.36 6.90
CA PRO A 39 -3.25 -12.33 6.31
C PRO A 39 -3.29 -12.00 4.81
N MET A 40 -2.58 -10.96 4.41
CA MET A 40 -2.41 -10.51 3.02
C MET A 40 -3.70 -10.11 2.29
N ALA A 41 -4.81 -9.85 3.00
CA ALA A 41 -6.13 -9.61 2.43
C ALA A 41 -6.18 -8.53 1.33
N PHE A 42 -5.46 -7.41 1.49
CA PHE A 42 -5.39 -6.37 0.44
C PHE A 42 -4.82 -6.91 -0.88
N TRP A 43 -3.74 -7.68 -0.78
CA TRP A 43 -3.06 -8.25 -1.95
C TRP A 43 -3.91 -9.30 -2.66
N GLU A 44 -4.66 -10.08 -1.91
CA GLU A 44 -5.49 -11.14 -2.45
C GLU A 44 -6.84 -10.65 -2.98
N LYS A 45 -7.51 -9.74 -2.22
CA LYS A 45 -8.91 -9.37 -2.49
C LYS A 45 -9.07 -8.03 -3.23
N GLN A 46 -8.02 -7.20 -3.25
CA GLN A 46 -8.08 -5.85 -3.79
C GLN A 46 -7.04 -5.57 -4.88
N MET A 47 -6.38 -6.62 -5.33
CA MET A 47 -5.52 -6.59 -6.50
C MET A 47 -5.94 -7.69 -7.47
N PRO A 48 -6.14 -7.38 -8.74
CA PRO A 48 -6.56 -8.36 -9.74
C PRO A 48 -5.60 -9.54 -9.87
N ALA A 49 -6.16 -10.74 -9.93
CA ALA A 49 -5.41 -11.98 -10.20
C ALA A 49 -4.62 -11.86 -11.51
N GLY A 50 -3.40 -12.38 -11.52
CA GLY A 50 -2.46 -12.28 -12.65
C GLY A 50 -1.57 -11.03 -12.64
N MET A 51 -1.77 -10.10 -11.67
CA MET A 51 -0.81 -9.03 -11.43
C MET A 51 0.52 -9.54 -10.89
N CYS A 52 1.57 -8.75 -11.08
CA CYS A 52 2.89 -9.02 -10.55
C CYS A 52 3.42 -7.85 -9.72
N LEU A 53 4.32 -8.12 -8.80
CA LEU A 53 4.99 -7.07 -8.06
C LEU A 53 5.91 -6.25 -8.98
N ARG A 54 5.81 -4.93 -8.86
CA ARG A 54 6.71 -4.02 -9.56
C ARG A 54 8.11 -3.97 -8.91
N SER A 55 8.18 -4.22 -7.60
CA SER A 55 9.43 -4.23 -6.84
C SER A 55 10.33 -5.38 -7.26
N ASN A 56 11.64 -5.15 -7.20
CA ASN A 56 12.61 -6.22 -7.42
C ASN A 56 12.57 -7.26 -6.28
N TRP A 57 13.24 -8.40 -6.50
CA TRP A 57 13.27 -9.52 -5.56
C TRP A 57 13.70 -9.10 -4.15
N GLY A 58 14.84 -8.41 -4.02
CA GLY A 58 15.39 -8.02 -2.73
C GLY A 58 14.56 -6.98 -1.97
N ALA A 59 13.71 -6.22 -2.67
CA ALA A 59 12.83 -5.23 -2.07
C ALA A 59 11.45 -5.78 -1.72
N SER A 60 11.19 -7.06 -1.99
CA SER A 60 9.90 -7.72 -1.78
C SER A 60 9.87 -8.65 -0.57
N HIS A 61 10.96 -8.76 0.18
CA HIS A 61 10.98 -9.51 1.44
C HIS A 61 10.17 -8.79 2.52
N ILE A 62 9.32 -9.54 3.24
CA ILE A 62 8.74 -9.10 4.50
C ILE A 62 9.86 -9.15 5.55
N ALA A 63 10.08 -8.05 6.24
CA ALA A 63 11.17 -7.96 7.19
C ALA A 63 10.90 -8.79 8.44
N ASP A 64 11.89 -9.56 8.89
CA ASP A 64 11.91 -10.26 10.15
C ASP A 64 13.20 -9.94 10.91
N PRO A 65 13.18 -9.95 12.27
CA PRO A 65 14.33 -9.51 13.08
C PRO A 65 15.60 -10.34 12.86
N ASN A 66 15.48 -11.59 12.43
CA ASN A 66 16.59 -12.51 12.21
C ASN A 66 16.99 -12.65 10.75
N GLN A 67 16.28 -11.99 9.83
CA GLN A 67 16.47 -12.05 8.36
C GLN A 67 16.42 -13.48 7.79
N GLN A 68 15.64 -14.37 8.42
CA GLN A 68 15.52 -15.77 8.06
C GLN A 68 14.31 -16.08 7.19
N LEU A 69 13.22 -15.28 7.32
CA LEU A 69 11.96 -15.50 6.63
C LEU A 69 11.90 -14.75 5.29
N THR A 70 12.91 -14.91 4.46
CA THR A 70 13.00 -14.29 3.13
C THR A 70 12.22 -15.05 2.06
N LEU A 71 11.99 -14.43 0.90
CA LEU A 71 11.47 -15.10 -0.30
C LEU A 71 12.37 -16.29 -0.71
N ASP A 72 13.70 -16.16 -0.55
CA ASP A 72 14.63 -17.25 -0.85
C ASP A 72 14.44 -18.45 0.10
N ALA A 73 14.19 -18.18 1.39
CA ALA A 73 13.90 -19.23 2.37
C ALA A 73 12.56 -19.91 2.06
N TYR A 74 11.53 -19.13 1.70
CA TYR A 74 10.24 -19.65 1.26
C TYR A 74 10.39 -20.55 0.04
N CYS A 75 11.11 -20.11 -1.00
CA CYS A 75 11.34 -20.91 -2.21
C CYS A 75 12.05 -22.22 -1.90
N ARG A 76 13.08 -22.21 -1.06
CA ARG A 76 13.80 -23.41 -0.65
C ARG A 76 12.91 -24.41 0.10
N GLU A 77 12.11 -23.93 1.06
CA GLU A 77 11.22 -24.80 1.85
C GLU A 77 10.09 -25.41 1.01
N LYS A 78 9.53 -24.64 0.09
CA LYS A 78 8.44 -25.11 -0.78
C LYS A 78 8.91 -25.87 -2.02
N GLY A 79 10.21 -25.92 -2.29
CA GLY A 79 10.77 -26.54 -3.49
C GLY A 79 10.35 -25.83 -4.80
N ASN A 80 9.87 -24.58 -4.73
CA ASN A 80 9.32 -23.84 -5.86
C ASN A 80 10.26 -22.74 -6.32
N GLN A 81 10.44 -22.62 -7.64
CA GLN A 81 11.02 -21.43 -8.24
C GLN A 81 9.92 -20.40 -8.49
N VAL A 82 10.12 -19.20 -7.97
CA VAL A 82 9.23 -18.05 -8.24
C VAL A 82 9.82 -17.23 -9.38
N SER A 83 9.03 -16.96 -10.42
CA SER A 83 9.43 -16.17 -11.58
C SER A 83 9.67 -14.70 -11.23
N LYS A 84 10.36 -13.99 -12.12
CA LYS A 84 10.54 -12.53 -12.07
C LYS A 84 9.90 -11.91 -13.32
N PRO A 85 8.98 -10.95 -13.15
CA PRO A 85 8.47 -10.36 -11.90
C PRO A 85 7.75 -11.37 -11.01
N ILE A 86 7.67 -11.07 -9.69
CA ILE A 86 7.04 -11.96 -8.70
C ILE A 86 5.53 -11.93 -8.91
N PRO A 87 4.89 -13.07 -9.21
CA PRO A 87 3.43 -13.14 -9.32
C PRO A 87 2.74 -12.82 -7.99
N LEU A 88 1.59 -12.17 -8.07
CA LEU A 88 0.82 -11.74 -6.91
C LEU A 88 0.43 -12.90 -6.00
N ASP A 89 -0.06 -14.00 -6.55
CA ASP A 89 -0.43 -15.22 -5.82
C ASP A 89 0.76 -15.78 -5.03
N ARG A 90 1.95 -15.80 -5.62
CA ARG A 90 3.18 -16.25 -4.96
C ARG A 90 3.60 -15.33 -3.81
N PHE A 91 3.37 -14.04 -3.96
CA PHE A 91 3.63 -13.09 -2.87
C PHE A 91 2.61 -13.24 -1.72
N VAL A 92 1.35 -13.51 -2.03
CA VAL A 92 0.33 -13.83 -1.02
C VAL A 92 0.68 -15.11 -0.28
N ASP A 93 1.03 -16.18 -1.00
CA ASP A 93 1.47 -17.45 -0.40
C ASP A 93 2.70 -17.28 0.50
N TYR A 94 3.67 -16.48 0.05
CA TYR A 94 4.84 -16.12 0.85
C TYR A 94 4.45 -15.38 2.14
N GLY A 95 3.54 -14.42 2.07
CA GLY A 95 3.07 -13.68 3.24
C GLY A 95 2.33 -14.57 4.25
N ARG A 96 1.54 -15.53 3.77
CA ARG A 96 0.88 -16.55 4.61
C ARG A 96 1.88 -17.49 5.25
N TRP A 97 2.87 -17.95 4.49
CA TRP A 97 3.98 -18.77 5.03
C TRP A 97 4.76 -18.00 6.11
N TYR A 98 5.07 -16.72 5.86
CA TYR A 98 5.70 -15.84 6.84
C TYR A 98 4.87 -15.76 8.13
N GLN A 99 3.56 -15.53 8.02
CA GLN A 99 2.63 -15.47 9.15
C GLN A 99 2.67 -16.76 9.98
N GLN A 100 2.57 -17.91 9.32
CA GLN A 100 2.60 -19.23 10.01
C GLN A 100 3.90 -19.47 10.78
N LYS A 101 5.03 -18.95 10.29
CA LYS A 101 6.34 -19.11 10.94
C LYS A 101 6.56 -18.14 12.10
N SER A 102 6.12 -16.88 11.98
CA SER A 102 6.49 -15.80 12.90
C SER A 102 5.33 -15.25 13.74
N VAL A 103 4.09 -15.37 13.30
CA VAL A 103 2.92 -14.72 13.92
C VAL A 103 1.77 -15.73 14.02
N ARG A 104 1.97 -16.80 14.80
CA ARG A 104 0.99 -17.92 14.90
C ARG A 104 -0.32 -17.50 15.57
N GLU A 105 -0.28 -16.55 16.48
CA GLU A 105 -1.42 -16.11 17.31
C GLU A 105 -2.20 -14.95 16.66
N LEU A 106 -2.17 -14.87 15.33
CA LEU A 106 -2.93 -13.88 14.60
C LEU A 106 -4.44 -14.17 14.69
N GLU A 107 -5.20 -13.16 15.09
CA GLU A 107 -6.65 -13.23 15.18
C GLU A 107 -7.29 -12.73 13.87
N ASN A 108 -7.90 -13.66 13.10
CA ASN A 108 -8.65 -13.30 11.90
C ASN A 108 -10.03 -12.76 12.26
N ARG A 109 -10.03 -11.65 12.98
CA ARG A 109 -11.22 -10.94 13.48
C ARG A 109 -11.13 -9.47 13.09
N GLN A 110 -12.29 -8.83 13.01
CA GLN A 110 -12.38 -7.44 12.56
C GLN A 110 -12.63 -6.49 13.74
N VAL A 111 -11.80 -5.47 13.84
CA VAL A 111 -12.00 -4.34 14.75
C VAL A 111 -13.09 -3.45 14.17
N LEU A 112 -14.12 -3.20 14.97
CA LEU A 112 -15.23 -2.32 14.65
C LEU A 112 -14.87 -0.86 14.91
N SER A 113 -14.39 -0.56 16.13
CA SER A 113 -14.03 0.80 16.50
C SER A 113 -12.86 0.86 17.47
N ILE A 114 -12.11 1.95 17.36
CA ILE A 114 -11.04 2.35 18.29
C ILE A 114 -11.37 3.76 18.76
N ASP A 115 -11.43 3.94 20.06
CA ASP A 115 -11.64 5.26 20.68
C ASP A 115 -10.60 5.54 21.75
N HIS A 116 -10.43 6.81 22.10
CA HIS A 116 -9.52 7.23 23.16
C HIS A 116 -10.09 6.92 24.53
N ALA A 117 -9.27 6.34 25.41
CA ALA A 117 -9.60 6.09 26.79
C ALA A 117 -8.69 6.90 27.72
N SER A 118 -9.02 6.98 29.00
CA SER A 118 -8.19 7.67 30.02
C SER A 118 -6.75 7.12 30.10
N HIS A 119 -6.57 5.83 29.79
CA HIS A 119 -5.27 5.14 29.80
C HIS A 119 -5.11 4.24 28.57
N GLY A 120 -5.00 4.85 27.38
CA GLY A 120 -4.86 4.11 26.10
C GLY A 120 -6.11 4.18 25.24
N PHE A 121 -6.59 3.04 24.76
CA PHE A 121 -7.66 2.96 23.76
C PHE A 121 -8.69 1.91 24.14
N ASN A 122 -9.97 2.23 23.95
CA ASN A 122 -11.07 1.29 23.97
C ASN A 122 -11.20 0.67 22.57
N ILE A 123 -11.28 -0.63 22.51
CA ILE A 123 -11.39 -1.41 21.30
C ILE A 123 -12.71 -2.17 21.31
N ALA A 124 -13.53 -1.98 20.29
CA ALA A 124 -14.72 -2.80 20.06
C ALA A 124 -14.52 -3.67 18.81
N MET A 125 -14.88 -4.94 18.93
CA MET A 125 -14.79 -5.90 17.84
C MET A 125 -16.17 -6.09 17.19
N VAL A 126 -16.19 -6.52 15.92
CA VAL A 126 -17.45 -6.77 15.18
C VAL A 126 -18.30 -7.88 15.85
N ASP A 127 -17.67 -8.84 16.52
CA ASP A 127 -18.33 -9.93 17.23
C ASP A 127 -18.79 -9.58 18.65
N GLY A 128 -18.64 -8.31 19.07
CA GLY A 128 -19.13 -7.79 20.34
C GLY A 128 -18.12 -7.85 21.50
N GLU A 129 -16.91 -8.40 21.32
CA GLU A 129 -15.85 -8.29 22.35
C GLU A 129 -15.41 -6.84 22.50
N GLU A 130 -15.24 -6.40 23.74
CA GLU A 130 -14.66 -5.11 24.07
C GLU A 130 -13.46 -5.30 25.03
N PHE A 131 -12.38 -4.58 24.77
CA PHE A 131 -11.19 -4.59 25.64
C PHE A 131 -10.42 -3.28 25.52
N THR A 132 -9.41 -3.11 26.38
CA THR A 132 -8.54 -1.93 26.36
C THR A 132 -7.13 -2.28 25.90
N ALA A 133 -6.51 -1.39 25.11
CA ALA A 133 -5.12 -1.51 24.71
C ALA A 133 -4.34 -0.25 25.10
N ARG A 134 -3.13 -0.42 25.63
CA ARG A 134 -2.26 0.71 25.95
C ARG A 134 -1.77 1.42 24.69
N ARG A 135 -1.54 0.66 23.62
CA ARG A 135 -1.03 1.14 22.34
C ARG A 135 -1.78 0.52 21.19
N VAL A 136 -1.93 1.31 20.12
CA VAL A 136 -2.51 0.86 18.86
C VAL A 136 -1.54 1.13 17.73
N VAL A 137 -1.24 0.10 16.94
CA VAL A 137 -0.38 0.14 15.76
C VAL A 137 -1.24 -0.09 14.53
N VAL A 138 -1.53 0.99 13.79
CA VAL A 138 -2.33 0.94 12.56
C VAL A 138 -1.44 0.55 11.38
N ALA A 139 -1.57 -0.69 10.93
CA ALA A 139 -0.92 -1.26 9.74
C ALA A 139 -1.97 -1.68 8.67
N ALA A 140 -3.12 -1.00 8.65
CA ALA A 140 -4.32 -1.36 7.89
C ALA A 140 -4.24 -1.11 6.37
N GLY A 141 -3.06 -0.74 5.86
CA GLY A 141 -2.83 -0.57 4.43
C GLY A 141 -3.49 0.68 3.84
N ILE A 142 -3.92 0.57 2.58
CA ILE A 142 -4.39 1.72 1.78
C ILE A 142 -5.81 1.57 1.24
N SER A 143 -6.52 0.52 1.57
CA SER A 143 -7.87 0.20 1.05
C SER A 143 -8.84 1.36 1.13
N SER A 144 -8.87 2.05 2.27
CA SER A 144 -9.76 3.19 2.54
C SER A 144 -9.42 4.45 1.74
N PHE A 145 -8.32 4.48 1.01
CA PHE A 145 -7.77 5.68 0.37
C PHE A 145 -7.92 5.71 -1.14
N SER A 146 -8.67 4.78 -1.73
CA SER A 146 -8.94 4.77 -3.17
C SER A 146 -9.53 6.11 -3.61
N VAL A 147 -9.05 6.62 -4.76
CA VAL A 147 -9.49 7.90 -5.31
C VAL A 147 -10.55 7.65 -6.39
N ARG A 148 -11.74 8.17 -6.15
CA ARG A 148 -12.76 8.32 -7.17
C ARG A 148 -12.77 9.78 -7.63
N PRO A 149 -12.42 10.10 -8.89
CA PRO A 149 -12.41 11.47 -9.37
C PRO A 149 -13.80 12.10 -9.35
N PRO A 150 -13.91 13.42 -9.11
CA PRO A 150 -15.21 14.13 -9.04
C PRO A 150 -16.09 13.91 -10.26
N GLU A 151 -15.49 13.77 -11.44
CA GLU A 151 -16.19 13.54 -12.72
C GLU A 151 -17.02 12.25 -12.71
N PHE A 152 -16.68 11.31 -11.83
CA PHE A 152 -17.38 10.04 -11.65
C PHE A 152 -18.27 10.00 -10.40
N ALA A 153 -18.41 11.08 -9.65
CA ALA A 153 -19.12 11.07 -8.35
C ALA A 153 -20.58 10.57 -8.47
N GLY A 154 -21.30 10.96 -9.52
CA GLY A 154 -22.68 10.56 -9.78
C GLY A 154 -22.84 9.24 -10.55
N VAL A 155 -21.76 8.58 -10.94
CA VAL A 155 -21.82 7.37 -11.76
C VAL A 155 -21.98 6.13 -10.86
N PRO A 156 -22.93 5.20 -11.13
CA PRO A 156 -23.07 3.96 -10.38
C PRO A 156 -21.79 3.10 -10.41
N SER A 157 -21.56 2.33 -9.34
CA SER A 157 -20.41 1.41 -9.26
C SER A 157 -20.43 0.31 -10.31
N SER A 158 -21.60 -0.01 -10.85
CA SER A 158 -21.80 -0.94 -11.97
C SER A 158 -21.20 -0.43 -13.29
N LEU A 159 -21.07 0.90 -13.46
CA LEU A 159 -20.54 1.55 -14.67
C LEU A 159 -19.14 2.14 -14.46
N ALA A 160 -18.76 2.48 -13.22
CA ALA A 160 -17.41 2.94 -12.92
C ALA A 160 -16.97 2.49 -11.53
N SER A 161 -15.81 1.85 -11.42
CA SER A 161 -15.28 1.35 -10.15
C SER A 161 -13.77 1.47 -10.08
N HIS A 162 -13.23 1.57 -8.86
CA HIS A 162 -11.78 1.60 -8.66
C HIS A 162 -11.17 0.21 -8.90
N THR A 163 -9.93 0.14 -9.42
CA THR A 163 -9.23 -1.13 -9.66
C THR A 163 -9.17 -2.02 -8.43
N SER A 164 -9.02 -1.44 -7.25
CA SER A 164 -8.98 -2.20 -5.97
C SER A 164 -10.34 -2.74 -5.50
N ALA A 165 -11.41 -2.49 -6.23
CA ALA A 165 -12.70 -3.14 -5.99
C ALA A 165 -12.81 -4.53 -6.66
N HIS A 166 -11.73 -5.01 -7.27
CA HIS A 166 -11.73 -6.20 -8.10
C HIS A 166 -10.52 -7.08 -7.81
N ASP A 167 -10.80 -8.33 -7.54
CA ASP A 167 -9.86 -9.44 -7.42
C ASP A 167 -9.66 -10.19 -8.74
N ASP A 168 -10.63 -10.11 -9.68
CA ASP A 168 -10.59 -10.73 -10.98
C ASP A 168 -11.21 -9.83 -12.06
N LEU A 169 -10.44 -9.49 -13.07
CA LEU A 169 -10.90 -8.65 -14.19
C LEU A 169 -11.65 -9.44 -15.27
N ARG A 170 -11.60 -10.77 -15.28
CA ARG A 170 -12.35 -11.62 -16.24
C ARG A 170 -13.86 -11.46 -16.11
N LYS A 171 -14.35 -10.91 -15.00
CA LYS A 171 -15.77 -10.55 -14.81
C LYS A 171 -16.27 -9.48 -15.78
N PHE A 172 -15.40 -8.75 -16.43
CA PHE A 172 -15.74 -7.79 -17.48
C PHE A 172 -15.86 -8.43 -18.88
N LYS A 173 -15.81 -9.75 -19.00
CA LYS A 173 -15.97 -10.44 -20.28
C LYS A 173 -17.28 -10.04 -20.96
N GLY A 174 -17.19 -9.73 -22.27
CA GLY A 174 -18.33 -9.24 -23.08
C GLY A 174 -18.60 -7.74 -22.93
N ARG A 175 -17.78 -6.98 -22.17
CA ARG A 175 -17.89 -5.54 -21.99
C ARG A 175 -16.74 -4.80 -22.66
N ARG A 176 -16.98 -3.58 -23.13
CA ARG A 176 -15.94 -2.62 -23.51
C ARG A 176 -15.52 -1.83 -22.28
N VAL A 177 -14.24 -1.87 -21.93
CA VAL A 177 -13.71 -1.25 -20.73
C VAL A 177 -12.75 -0.12 -21.07
N VAL A 178 -12.89 1.02 -20.41
CA VAL A 178 -11.88 2.08 -20.40
C VAL A 178 -11.15 2.05 -19.06
N VAL A 179 -9.82 2.03 -19.09
CA VAL A 179 -8.99 2.17 -17.90
C VAL A 179 -8.54 3.63 -17.78
N VAL A 180 -8.93 4.31 -16.70
CA VAL A 180 -8.58 5.71 -16.43
C VAL A 180 -7.36 5.77 -15.52
N GLY A 181 -6.21 6.15 -16.08
CA GLY A 181 -4.92 6.24 -15.39
C GLY A 181 -3.77 5.81 -16.28
N ALA A 182 -2.53 6.09 -15.86
CA ALA A 182 -1.31 5.75 -16.62
C ALA A 182 -0.17 5.25 -15.71
N GLY A 183 -0.50 4.73 -14.53
CA GLY A 183 0.46 4.10 -13.61
C GLY A 183 0.47 2.58 -13.75
N GLN A 184 1.25 1.89 -12.90
CA GLN A 184 1.38 0.43 -12.88
C GLN A 184 0.02 -0.27 -12.90
N SER A 185 -0.89 0.09 -11.98
CA SER A 185 -2.19 -0.55 -11.88
C SER A 185 -3.04 -0.38 -13.15
N ALA A 186 -2.97 0.80 -13.82
CA ALA A 186 -3.69 1.05 -15.05
C ALA A 186 -3.18 0.16 -16.20
N LEU A 187 -1.86 0.18 -16.41
CA LEU A 187 -1.24 -0.53 -17.51
C LEU A 187 -1.36 -2.06 -17.34
N GLU A 188 -1.18 -2.54 -16.12
CA GLU A 188 -1.29 -3.96 -15.82
C GLU A 188 -2.74 -4.45 -15.90
N SER A 189 -3.72 -3.65 -15.43
CA SER A 189 -5.15 -3.97 -15.62
C SER A 189 -5.53 -4.02 -17.09
N ALA A 190 -5.03 -3.09 -17.91
CA ALA A 190 -5.29 -3.10 -19.35
C ALA A 190 -4.70 -4.35 -20.03
N ALA A 191 -3.48 -4.74 -19.66
CA ALA A 191 -2.85 -5.96 -20.16
C ALA A 191 -3.69 -7.21 -19.80
N LEU A 192 -4.10 -7.33 -18.53
CA LEU A 192 -4.94 -8.46 -18.07
C LEU A 192 -6.31 -8.52 -18.76
N LEU A 193 -6.94 -7.36 -19.00
CA LEU A 193 -8.20 -7.29 -19.75
C LEU A 193 -8.01 -7.76 -21.19
N GLN A 194 -6.97 -7.28 -21.89
CA GLN A 194 -6.67 -7.72 -23.26
C GLN A 194 -6.36 -9.23 -23.32
N GLU A 195 -5.56 -9.74 -22.40
CA GLU A 195 -5.23 -11.17 -22.31
C GLU A 195 -6.46 -12.04 -22.06
N ALA A 196 -7.48 -11.48 -21.38
CA ALA A 196 -8.79 -12.13 -21.21
C ALA A 196 -9.75 -11.96 -22.41
N GLY A 197 -9.29 -11.33 -23.50
CA GLY A 197 -10.11 -11.07 -24.69
C GLY A 197 -11.16 -9.97 -24.51
N ILE A 198 -10.94 -9.05 -23.55
CA ILE A 198 -11.86 -7.95 -23.24
C ILE A 198 -11.37 -6.69 -23.97
N PRO A 199 -12.21 -6.05 -24.82
CA PRO A 199 -11.86 -4.80 -25.49
C PRO A 199 -11.55 -3.71 -24.46
N VAL A 200 -10.36 -3.13 -24.53
CA VAL A 200 -9.88 -2.14 -23.55
C VAL A 200 -9.18 -0.96 -24.24
N GLU A 201 -9.41 0.25 -23.72
CA GLU A 201 -8.64 1.47 -24.03
C GLU A 201 -8.09 2.03 -22.72
N VAL A 202 -6.89 2.63 -22.76
CA VAL A 202 -6.31 3.35 -21.62
C VAL A 202 -6.38 4.85 -21.90
N ILE A 203 -6.90 5.63 -20.93
CA ILE A 203 -6.90 7.10 -20.99
C ILE A 203 -6.00 7.65 -19.88
N GLY A 204 -4.93 8.35 -20.27
CA GLY A 204 -3.95 8.94 -19.37
C GLY A 204 -3.82 10.46 -19.54
N ARG A 205 -3.90 11.20 -18.43
CA ARG A 205 -3.76 12.67 -18.42
C ARG A 205 -2.36 13.19 -18.73
N GLY A 206 -1.34 12.36 -18.54
CA GLY A 206 0.05 12.73 -18.84
C GLY A 206 0.34 12.65 -20.34
N PRO A 207 1.28 13.46 -20.85
CA PRO A 207 1.62 13.46 -22.29
C PRO A 207 2.39 12.20 -22.72
N SER A 208 2.91 11.45 -21.78
CA SER A 208 3.69 10.23 -22.04
C SER A 208 3.55 9.22 -20.91
N LEU A 209 3.82 7.95 -21.20
CA LEU A 209 3.99 6.92 -20.19
C LEU A 209 5.39 7.01 -19.57
N ASN A 210 5.45 6.93 -18.25
CA ASN A 210 6.70 6.77 -17.55
C ASN A 210 6.97 5.28 -17.31
N TRP A 211 8.23 4.90 -17.41
CA TRP A 211 8.68 3.52 -17.20
C TRP A 211 9.75 3.42 -16.13
N VAL A 212 9.72 2.33 -15.38
CA VAL A 212 10.74 1.97 -14.39
C VAL A 212 11.49 0.75 -14.89
N GLY A 213 12.82 0.73 -14.69
CA GLY A 213 13.64 -0.44 -15.06
C GLY A 213 14.14 -0.44 -16.52
N LEU A 214 13.99 0.66 -17.26
CA LEU A 214 14.46 0.77 -18.65
C LEU A 214 15.97 1.03 -18.80
N HIS A 215 16.71 1.23 -17.71
CA HIS A 215 18.16 1.48 -17.77
C HIS A 215 18.97 0.32 -17.17
N PRO A 216 18.96 -0.87 -17.80
CA PRO A 216 19.68 -2.04 -17.29
C PRO A 216 21.18 -1.81 -17.20
N LYS A 217 21.77 -0.95 -18.06
CA LYS A 217 23.21 -0.68 -18.09
C LYS A 217 23.76 -0.11 -16.78
N LEU A 218 22.99 0.73 -16.07
CA LEU A 218 23.41 1.30 -14.78
C LEU A 218 23.27 0.30 -13.61
N HIS A 219 22.34 -0.66 -13.71
CA HIS A 219 22.16 -1.71 -12.72
C HIS A 219 23.22 -2.83 -12.83
N HIS A 220 23.83 -2.99 -14.00
CA HIS A 220 24.83 -4.03 -14.27
C HIS A 220 26.30 -3.58 -14.06
N LEU A 221 26.53 -2.33 -13.64
CA LEU A 221 27.86 -1.80 -13.36
C LEU A 221 28.50 -2.35 -12.06
N GLY A 222 28.14 -3.55 -11.61
CA GLY A 222 28.76 -4.24 -10.49
C GLY A 222 28.78 -3.40 -9.20
N PHE A 223 29.98 -3.17 -8.64
CA PHE A 223 30.16 -2.41 -7.39
C PHE A 223 29.68 -0.95 -7.49
N VAL A 224 29.80 -0.33 -8.66
CA VAL A 224 29.38 1.07 -8.91
C VAL A 224 27.85 1.23 -8.81
N SER A 225 27.08 0.23 -9.22
CA SER A 225 25.63 0.28 -9.09
C SER A 225 25.16 0.38 -7.62
N ARG A 226 25.92 -0.24 -6.70
CA ARG A 226 25.67 -0.16 -5.26
C ARG A 226 25.88 1.24 -4.67
N ILE A 227 26.61 2.10 -5.35
CA ILE A 227 26.81 3.50 -4.93
C ILE A 227 25.57 4.33 -5.24
N PHE A 228 24.89 4.07 -6.35
CA PHE A 228 23.75 4.87 -6.82
C PHE A 228 22.39 4.29 -6.46
N TYR A 229 22.28 2.97 -6.26
CA TYR A 229 21.04 2.30 -5.91
C TYR A 229 21.15 1.60 -4.56
N SER A 230 20.10 1.77 -3.76
CA SER A 230 19.92 0.99 -2.54
C SER A 230 19.40 -0.42 -2.88
N LYS A 231 19.66 -1.41 -2.04
CA LYS A 231 19.01 -2.75 -2.12
C LYS A 231 17.48 -2.65 -2.09
N ARG A 232 16.92 -1.55 -1.55
CA ARG A 232 15.48 -1.29 -1.44
C ARG A 232 14.88 -0.71 -2.72
N ASP A 233 15.68 -0.25 -3.67
CA ASP A 233 15.37 0.18 -5.05
C ASP A 233 14.12 1.08 -5.20
N VAL A 234 14.00 2.09 -4.34
CA VAL A 234 12.89 3.07 -4.37
C VAL A 234 13.38 4.38 -4.96
N GLY A 235 12.96 4.69 -6.19
CA GLY A 235 13.31 5.93 -6.89
C GLY A 235 14.52 5.84 -7.82
N PRO A 236 14.81 6.91 -8.59
CA PRO A 236 15.91 6.94 -9.55
C PRO A 236 17.27 6.99 -8.86
N ALA A 237 18.34 6.77 -9.63
CA ALA A 237 19.73 6.80 -9.17
C ALA A 237 20.04 8.03 -8.29
N GLY A 238 20.73 7.84 -7.20
CA GLY A 238 21.08 8.88 -6.20
C GLY A 238 19.96 9.18 -5.22
N ILE A 239 18.74 9.44 -5.68
CA ILE A 239 17.56 9.64 -4.81
C ILE A 239 17.20 8.35 -4.07
N SER A 240 17.37 7.18 -4.70
CA SER A 240 17.11 5.88 -4.10
C SER A 240 17.84 5.66 -2.77
N ARG A 241 19.10 6.07 -2.67
CA ARG A 241 19.85 5.96 -1.41
C ARG A 241 19.33 6.88 -0.31
N LEU A 242 19.03 8.12 -0.66
CA LEU A 242 18.49 9.08 0.30
C LEU A 242 17.14 8.64 0.83
N VAL A 243 16.24 8.19 -0.06
CA VAL A 243 14.92 7.67 0.28
C VAL A 243 15.00 6.42 1.16
N SER A 244 16.05 5.60 0.99
CA SER A 244 16.25 4.40 1.81
C SER A 244 16.75 4.69 3.24
N MET A 245 17.02 5.94 3.56
CA MET A 245 17.47 6.41 4.89
C MET A 245 16.45 7.42 5.49
N PRO A 246 15.28 6.97 6.00
CA PRO A 246 14.21 7.88 6.43
C PRO A 246 14.62 8.89 7.50
N HIS A 247 15.51 8.54 8.41
CA HIS A 247 16.03 9.48 9.42
C HIS A 247 16.84 10.64 8.82
N VAL A 248 17.57 10.39 7.75
CA VAL A 248 18.32 11.41 7.01
C VAL A 248 17.37 12.21 6.14
N PHE A 249 16.46 11.51 5.40
CA PHE A 249 15.49 12.12 4.51
C PHE A 249 14.62 13.18 5.23
N ARG A 250 14.13 12.89 6.42
CA ARG A 250 13.27 13.81 7.19
C ARG A 250 13.99 15.08 7.70
N ARG A 251 15.32 15.14 7.64
CA ARG A 251 16.10 16.33 8.07
C ARG A 251 16.21 17.39 6.98
N PHE A 252 15.92 17.04 5.71
CA PHE A 252 15.96 18.00 4.62
C PHE A 252 14.76 18.97 4.66
N PRO A 253 14.90 20.17 4.06
CA PRO A 253 13.79 21.11 3.93
C PRO A 253 12.60 20.46 3.21
N ARG A 254 11.37 20.79 3.62
CA ARG A 254 10.16 20.14 3.12
C ARG A 254 10.03 20.19 1.59
N GLY A 255 10.31 21.35 0.96
CA GLY A 255 10.25 21.48 -0.51
C GLY A 255 11.20 20.53 -1.25
N PHE A 256 12.35 20.16 -0.65
CA PHE A 256 13.22 19.12 -1.19
C PHE A 256 12.62 17.73 -1.00
N GLN A 257 12.09 17.42 0.21
CA GLN A 257 11.44 16.14 0.49
C GLN A 257 10.30 15.87 -0.49
N ASP A 258 9.44 16.87 -0.75
CA ASP A 258 8.28 16.74 -1.64
C ASP A 258 8.70 16.50 -3.09
N ARG A 259 9.73 17.20 -3.58
CA ARG A 259 10.28 16.98 -4.93
C ARG A 259 10.91 15.60 -5.08
N ALA A 260 11.68 15.18 -4.10
CA ALA A 260 12.34 13.88 -4.10
C ALA A 260 11.30 12.75 -3.99
N ALA A 261 10.29 12.89 -3.11
CA ALA A 261 9.20 11.96 -2.98
C ALA A 261 8.40 11.84 -4.28
N TYR A 262 8.02 12.96 -4.91
CA TYR A 262 7.32 12.94 -6.19
C TYR A 262 8.10 12.19 -7.27
N ARG A 263 9.42 12.43 -7.39
CA ARG A 263 10.27 11.71 -8.35
C ARG A 263 10.36 10.22 -8.06
N ALA A 264 10.36 9.82 -6.78
CA ALA A 264 10.47 8.43 -6.38
C ALA A 264 9.19 7.62 -6.62
N ILE A 265 8.00 8.26 -6.53
CA ILE A 265 6.70 7.55 -6.57
C ILE A 265 5.77 8.04 -7.68
N ARG A 266 6.27 8.80 -8.65
CA ARG A 266 5.45 9.24 -9.80
C ARG A 266 4.79 8.04 -10.49
N PRO A 267 3.59 8.21 -11.09
CA PRO A 267 2.94 7.16 -11.85
C PRO A 267 3.86 6.65 -12.96
N ALA A 268 4.15 5.36 -12.95
CA ALA A 268 5.01 4.70 -13.92
C ALA A 268 4.67 3.21 -14.02
N GLY A 269 4.77 2.64 -15.22
CA GLY A 269 4.74 1.21 -15.46
C GLY A 269 6.10 0.57 -15.30
N ALA A 270 6.15 -0.70 -14.95
CA ALA A 270 7.36 -1.50 -15.04
C ALA A 270 7.68 -1.83 -16.50
N GLY A 271 8.95 -1.82 -16.87
CA GLY A 271 9.38 -2.05 -18.24
C GLY A 271 8.93 -3.39 -18.83
N TRP A 272 8.79 -4.41 -17.99
CA TRP A 272 8.29 -5.73 -18.40
C TRP A 272 6.83 -5.76 -18.85
N LEU A 273 6.04 -4.68 -18.61
CA LEU A 273 4.67 -4.56 -19.12
C LEU A 273 4.60 -4.16 -20.59
N GLN A 274 5.65 -3.56 -21.16
CA GLN A 274 5.60 -3.02 -22.52
C GLN A 274 5.14 -4.05 -23.59
N PRO A 275 5.65 -5.29 -23.60
CA PRO A 275 5.20 -6.29 -24.57
C PRO A 275 3.73 -6.67 -24.41
N ARG A 276 3.19 -6.62 -23.18
CA ARG A 276 1.81 -6.97 -22.86
C ARG A 276 0.79 -5.89 -23.25
N LEU A 277 1.27 -4.70 -23.63
CA LEU A 277 0.43 -3.56 -24.04
C LEU A 277 0.35 -3.37 -25.55
N VAL A 278 1.04 -4.21 -26.31
CA VAL A 278 1.01 -4.15 -27.78
C VAL A 278 -0.43 -4.38 -28.27
N GLY A 279 -0.93 -3.46 -29.11
CA GLY A 279 -2.29 -3.51 -29.63
C GLY A 279 -3.38 -2.88 -28.77
N ILE A 280 -3.07 -2.44 -27.53
CA ILE A 280 -4.02 -1.70 -26.70
C ILE A 280 -4.04 -0.23 -27.14
N PRO A 281 -5.21 0.37 -27.47
CA PRO A 281 -5.34 1.80 -27.67
C PRO A 281 -4.99 2.56 -26.39
N ILE A 282 -4.04 3.51 -26.47
CA ILE A 282 -3.62 4.34 -25.34
C ILE A 282 -3.72 5.81 -25.72
N THR A 283 -4.72 6.48 -25.16
CA THR A 283 -4.98 7.92 -25.36
C THR A 283 -4.29 8.71 -24.23
N LEU A 284 -3.21 9.43 -24.58
CA LEU A 284 -2.42 10.24 -23.63
C LEU A 284 -2.66 11.73 -23.79
N GLY A 285 -2.34 12.49 -22.73
CA GLY A 285 -2.54 13.94 -22.70
C GLY A 285 -4.02 14.34 -22.67
N ARG A 286 -4.90 13.45 -22.22
CA ARG A 286 -6.35 13.67 -22.17
C ARG A 286 -6.91 13.45 -20.78
N LYS A 287 -7.90 14.26 -20.41
CA LYS A 287 -8.64 14.14 -19.16
C LYS A 287 -10.09 13.85 -19.45
N VAL A 288 -10.68 12.96 -18.67
CA VAL A 288 -12.13 12.86 -18.57
C VAL A 288 -12.62 14.12 -17.86
N VAL A 289 -13.51 14.89 -18.49
CA VAL A 289 -14.10 16.10 -17.91
C VAL A 289 -15.51 15.88 -17.40
N SER A 290 -16.21 14.88 -17.95
CA SER A 290 -17.49 14.42 -17.42
C SER A 290 -17.72 12.96 -17.71
N ALA A 291 -18.50 12.31 -16.84
CA ALA A 291 -18.93 10.95 -17.00
C ALA A 291 -20.40 10.84 -16.61
N ALA A 292 -21.22 10.27 -17.48
CA ALA A 292 -22.67 10.16 -17.27
C ALA A 292 -23.20 8.82 -17.77
N GLU A 293 -24.20 8.31 -17.09
CA GLU A 293 -24.96 7.13 -17.53
C GLU A 293 -25.78 7.49 -18.78
N LYS A 294 -25.70 6.66 -19.80
CA LYS A 294 -26.47 6.76 -21.03
C LYS A 294 -27.07 5.40 -21.39
N GLY A 295 -28.31 5.20 -20.99
CA GLY A 295 -28.91 3.85 -21.04
C GLY A 295 -28.14 2.88 -20.13
N SER A 296 -27.70 1.75 -20.67
CA SER A 296 -26.92 0.75 -19.94
C SER A 296 -25.40 0.99 -20.00
N GLN A 297 -24.97 2.07 -20.63
CA GLN A 297 -23.57 2.37 -20.87
C GLN A 297 -23.12 3.66 -20.17
N LEU A 298 -21.83 3.88 -20.17
CA LEU A 298 -21.19 5.08 -19.65
C LEU A 298 -20.67 5.94 -20.80
N GLN A 299 -21.15 7.18 -20.89
CA GLN A 299 -20.59 8.19 -21.77
C GLN A 299 -19.51 8.97 -21.01
N LEU A 300 -18.30 9.03 -21.58
CA LEU A 300 -17.18 9.82 -21.10
C LEU A 300 -16.89 10.92 -22.12
N ASN A 301 -16.81 12.16 -21.66
CA ASN A 301 -16.36 13.29 -22.47
C ASN A 301 -14.93 13.66 -22.07
N LEU A 302 -14.06 13.84 -23.04
CA LEU A 302 -12.67 14.23 -22.86
C LEU A 302 -12.49 15.76 -23.06
N ASP A 303 -11.37 16.27 -22.59
CA ASP A 303 -11.03 17.70 -22.63
C ASP A 303 -10.77 18.26 -24.06
N ASP A 304 -10.67 17.40 -25.06
CA ASP A 304 -10.58 17.77 -26.49
C ASP A 304 -11.93 17.70 -27.23
N GLY A 305 -13.02 17.46 -26.50
CA GLY A 305 -14.36 17.31 -27.05
C GLY A 305 -14.66 15.90 -27.60
N SER A 306 -13.70 14.99 -27.60
CA SER A 306 -13.96 13.61 -28.01
C SER A 306 -14.76 12.84 -26.95
N GLU A 307 -15.57 11.90 -27.41
CA GLU A 307 -16.44 11.08 -26.57
C GLU A 307 -16.07 9.61 -26.61
N ARG A 308 -16.36 8.90 -25.51
CA ARG A 308 -16.31 7.45 -25.42
C ARG A 308 -17.62 6.92 -24.87
N LEU A 309 -18.19 5.94 -25.54
CA LEU A 309 -19.34 5.18 -25.05
C LEU A 309 -18.87 3.75 -24.73
N VAL A 310 -18.87 3.39 -23.44
CA VAL A 310 -18.29 2.13 -22.94
C VAL A 310 -19.20 1.48 -21.92
N ASP A 311 -18.96 0.21 -21.63
CA ASP A 311 -19.79 -0.53 -20.68
C ASP A 311 -19.25 -0.40 -19.24
N HIS A 312 -17.97 -0.04 -19.09
CA HIS A 312 -17.38 0.20 -17.77
C HIS A 312 -16.13 1.08 -17.81
N ALA A 313 -15.97 1.95 -16.84
CA ALA A 313 -14.72 2.67 -16.56
C ALA A 313 -14.02 2.08 -15.34
N LEU A 314 -12.83 1.51 -15.53
CA LEU A 314 -11.98 1.01 -14.47
C LEU A 314 -11.03 2.12 -14.00
N LEU A 315 -11.27 2.66 -12.80
CA LEU A 315 -10.54 3.79 -12.26
C LEU A 315 -9.22 3.34 -11.62
N ALA A 316 -8.13 3.46 -12.36
CA ALA A 316 -6.77 3.21 -11.89
C ALA A 316 -6.12 4.52 -11.41
N THR A 317 -6.86 5.29 -10.64
CA THR A 317 -6.58 6.66 -10.21
C THR A 317 -5.74 6.74 -8.94
N GLY A 318 -5.38 5.57 -8.39
CA GLY A 318 -4.50 5.43 -7.25
C GLY A 318 -5.16 5.73 -5.91
N PHE A 319 -4.33 6.04 -4.92
CA PHE A 319 -4.73 6.19 -3.51
C PHE A 319 -4.23 7.51 -2.97
N ARG A 320 -5.10 8.23 -2.24
CA ARG A 320 -4.76 9.45 -1.52
C ARG A 320 -4.95 9.23 -0.03
N VAL A 321 -3.86 9.22 0.70
CA VAL A 321 -3.89 9.01 2.16
C VAL A 321 -4.74 10.08 2.82
N ASP A 322 -5.68 9.62 3.63
CA ASP A 322 -6.45 10.41 4.57
C ASP A 322 -6.84 9.50 5.73
N VAL A 323 -6.11 9.56 6.83
CA VAL A 323 -6.30 8.65 7.97
C VAL A 323 -7.66 8.79 8.64
N THR A 324 -8.36 9.91 8.43
CA THR A 324 -9.73 10.09 8.93
C THR A 324 -10.74 9.21 8.21
N ARG A 325 -10.37 8.64 7.06
CA ARG A 325 -11.19 7.69 6.29
C ARG A 325 -11.07 6.24 6.76
N TYR A 326 -10.23 5.95 7.75
CA TYR A 326 -10.21 4.61 8.34
C TYR A 326 -11.50 4.37 9.13
N PRO A 327 -12.33 3.39 8.76
CA PRO A 327 -13.67 3.22 9.33
C PRO A 327 -13.66 2.78 10.80
N PHE A 328 -12.55 2.23 11.25
CA PHE A 328 -12.37 1.77 12.64
C PHE A 328 -11.90 2.89 13.59
N LEU A 329 -11.48 4.04 13.12
CA LEU A 329 -11.17 5.18 13.98
C LEU A 329 -12.48 5.91 14.31
N SER A 330 -12.81 6.05 15.60
CA SER A 330 -13.98 6.85 15.98
C SER A 330 -13.83 8.28 15.45
N PRO A 331 -14.94 8.96 15.11
CA PRO A 331 -14.89 10.35 14.64
C PRO A 331 -14.23 11.30 15.65
N SER A 332 -14.38 11.04 16.95
CA SER A 332 -13.74 11.79 18.04
C SER A 332 -12.22 11.60 18.02
N LEU A 333 -11.73 10.38 17.91
CA LEU A 333 -10.32 10.06 17.83
C LEU A 333 -9.70 10.59 16.54
N ALA A 334 -10.35 10.38 15.40
CA ALA A 334 -9.86 10.81 14.10
C ALA A 334 -9.65 12.34 14.03
N LYS A 335 -10.54 13.14 14.63
CA LYS A 335 -10.42 14.61 14.69
C LYS A 335 -9.25 15.11 15.56
N GLN A 336 -8.78 14.32 16.52
CA GLN A 336 -7.67 14.67 17.42
C GLN A 336 -6.30 14.37 16.77
N ILE A 337 -6.25 13.59 15.71
CA ILE A 337 -5.01 13.27 15.01
C ILE A 337 -4.54 14.50 14.23
N GLU A 338 -3.37 15.02 14.56
CA GLU A 338 -2.74 16.07 13.76
C GLU A 338 -2.38 15.51 12.37
N THR A 339 -2.91 16.16 11.32
CA THR A 339 -2.70 15.72 9.94
C THR A 339 -2.20 16.85 9.04
N PHE A 340 -1.46 16.48 8.01
CA PHE A 340 -1.11 17.36 6.91
C PHE A 340 -1.51 16.70 5.58
N ASN A 341 -2.42 17.33 4.83
CA ASN A 341 -2.97 16.77 3.59
C ASN A 341 -3.49 15.32 3.73
N GLY A 342 -4.10 15.00 4.87
CA GLY A 342 -4.63 13.68 5.20
C GLY A 342 -3.60 12.69 5.78
N PHE A 343 -2.31 12.98 5.69
CA PHE A 343 -1.26 12.18 6.34
C PHE A 343 -1.16 12.54 7.83
N PRO A 344 -1.02 11.57 8.73
CA PRO A 344 -0.74 11.87 10.13
C PRO A 344 0.67 12.48 10.28
N VAL A 345 0.80 13.48 11.11
CA VAL A 345 2.09 14.04 11.51
C VAL A 345 2.70 13.12 12.56
N LEU A 346 3.80 12.44 12.19
CA LEU A 346 4.38 11.40 13.02
C LEU A 346 5.71 11.82 13.66
N LYS A 347 5.85 11.48 14.94
CA LYS A 347 7.07 11.59 15.74
C LYS A 347 7.94 10.32 15.59
N ARG A 348 9.01 10.22 16.39
CA ARG A 348 9.81 8.99 16.50
C ARG A 348 8.91 7.81 16.89
N GLY A 349 9.26 6.60 16.43
CA GLY A 349 8.43 5.42 16.63
C GLY A 349 7.18 5.37 15.75
N LEU A 350 7.07 6.27 14.76
CA LEU A 350 5.87 6.43 13.91
C LEU A 350 4.60 6.75 14.72
N GLU A 351 4.77 7.41 15.86
CA GLU A 351 3.69 7.79 16.75
C GLU A 351 3.05 9.11 16.31
N SER A 352 1.74 9.16 16.34
CA SER A 352 0.95 10.36 16.01
C SER A 352 1.02 11.44 17.09
N SER A 353 0.19 12.49 16.95
CA SER A 353 -0.05 13.47 18.03
C SER A 353 -0.64 12.83 19.27
N ILE A 354 -1.32 11.69 19.14
CA ILE A 354 -1.95 10.96 20.23
C ILE A 354 -0.96 9.91 20.77
N PRO A 355 -0.59 9.99 22.05
CA PRO A 355 0.34 9.04 22.66
C PRO A 355 -0.16 7.60 22.55
N GLY A 356 0.70 6.69 22.11
CA GLY A 356 0.38 5.28 21.95
C GLY A 356 -0.31 4.93 20.61
N LEU A 357 -0.68 5.90 19.77
CA LEU A 357 -1.25 5.65 18.46
C LEU A 357 -0.18 5.77 17.36
N HIS A 358 0.16 4.65 16.74
CA HIS A 358 1.21 4.55 15.72
C HIS A 358 0.62 4.23 14.35
N PHE A 359 1.20 4.78 13.28
CA PHE A 359 0.80 4.49 11.89
C PHE A 359 1.98 3.95 11.09
N LEU A 360 1.83 2.76 10.53
CA LEU A 360 2.83 2.11 9.69
C LEU A 360 2.43 2.14 8.21
N GLY A 361 3.42 1.96 7.36
CA GLY A 361 3.19 1.89 5.93
C GLY A 361 2.94 3.25 5.28
N LYS A 362 2.13 3.29 4.24
CA LYS A 362 1.88 4.48 3.43
C LYS A 362 1.49 5.73 4.22
N PRO A 363 0.69 5.67 5.30
CA PRO A 363 0.40 6.83 6.15
C PRO A 363 1.65 7.51 6.72
N ALA A 364 2.72 6.77 6.99
CA ALA A 364 3.96 7.32 7.52
C ALA A 364 4.85 8.00 6.46
N ALA A 365 4.49 7.91 5.19
CA ALA A 365 5.34 8.38 4.09
C ALA A 365 5.58 9.88 4.08
N TRP A 366 4.64 10.70 4.54
CA TRP A 366 4.83 12.15 4.62
C TRP A 366 5.90 12.53 5.66
N SER A 367 5.91 11.85 6.81
CA SER A 367 6.84 12.16 7.92
C SER A 367 8.22 11.52 7.76
N PHE A 368 8.31 10.34 7.10
CA PHE A 368 9.54 9.55 7.03
C PHE A 368 10.03 9.25 5.62
N GLY A 369 9.32 9.71 4.60
CA GLY A 369 9.70 9.54 3.20
C GLY A 369 9.02 8.38 2.48
N PRO A 370 9.15 8.36 1.14
CA PRO A 370 8.39 7.48 0.27
C PRO A 370 8.69 5.97 0.46
N LEU A 371 9.80 5.60 1.09
CA LEU A 371 10.12 4.20 1.42
C LEU A 371 8.96 3.51 2.16
N LEU A 372 8.27 4.24 3.03
CA LEU A 372 7.14 3.73 3.83
C LEU A 372 5.92 3.34 2.98
N GLY A 373 5.91 3.64 1.69
CA GLY A 373 4.91 3.18 0.74
C GLY A 373 5.21 1.83 0.09
N PHE A 374 6.30 1.14 0.46
CA PHE A 374 6.77 -0.11 -0.15
C PHE A 374 7.00 -1.18 0.91
N VAL A 375 6.96 -2.46 0.52
CA VAL A 375 7.20 -3.59 1.43
C VAL A 375 8.55 -3.46 2.16
N SER A 376 9.59 -3.03 1.43
CA SER A 376 10.94 -2.82 1.98
C SER A 376 11.04 -1.76 3.08
N GLY A 377 10.01 -0.95 3.29
CA GLY A 377 9.92 0.00 4.40
C GLY A 377 9.51 -0.64 5.73
N ALA A 378 9.02 -1.87 5.72
CA ALA A 378 8.56 -2.57 6.91
C ALA A 378 9.67 -2.78 7.94
N GLU A 379 10.90 -3.06 7.51
CA GLU A 379 12.08 -3.19 8.38
C GLU A 379 12.34 -1.91 9.19
N PHE A 380 12.37 -0.77 8.52
CA PHE A 380 12.54 0.52 9.19
C PHE A 380 11.41 0.79 10.17
N ALA A 381 10.16 0.61 9.73
CA ALA A 381 8.99 0.88 10.55
C ALA A 381 8.94 0.02 11.82
N SER A 382 9.18 -1.28 11.68
CA SER A 382 9.16 -2.22 12.81
C SER A 382 10.31 -1.95 13.80
N THR A 383 11.50 -1.65 13.30
CA THR A 383 12.65 -1.31 14.13
C THR A 383 12.42 -0.02 14.93
N GLU A 384 11.86 1.02 14.28
CA GLU A 384 11.57 2.30 14.96
C GLU A 384 10.45 2.17 15.99
N LEU A 385 9.43 1.38 15.68
CA LEU A 385 8.34 1.07 16.61
C LEU A 385 8.89 0.43 17.88
N VAL A 386 9.64 -0.66 17.77
CA VAL A 386 10.22 -1.37 18.90
C VAL A 386 11.14 -0.45 19.72
N ARG A 387 12.04 0.29 19.06
CA ARG A 387 12.94 1.22 19.76
C ARG A 387 12.20 2.28 20.57
N SER A 388 11.08 2.76 20.08
CA SER A 388 10.26 3.76 20.77
C SER A 388 9.58 3.17 22.01
N ILE A 389 9.05 1.96 21.89
CA ILE A 389 8.34 1.29 22.98
C ILE A 389 9.31 0.88 24.10
N THR A 390 10.46 0.27 23.74
CA THR A 390 11.44 -0.17 24.73
C THR A 390 12.06 0.99 25.53
N ARG A 391 12.33 2.13 24.89
CA ARG A 391 12.84 3.31 25.57
C ARG A 391 11.87 3.88 26.61
N ARG A 392 10.58 3.85 26.32
CA ARG A 392 9.54 4.32 27.28
C ARG A 392 9.35 3.38 28.45
N ASN A 393 9.47 2.07 28.22
CA ASN A 393 9.36 1.08 29.29
C ASN A 393 10.59 1.10 30.24
N GLY A 394 11.76 1.58 29.76
CA GLY A 394 12.97 1.76 30.59
C GLY A 394 13.09 3.13 31.30
N SER A 395 12.13 4.05 31.04
CA SER A 395 12.11 5.39 31.63
C SER A 395 11.02 5.55 32.71
N ASN A 396 10.27 4.50 33.01
CA ASN A 396 9.31 4.36 34.09
C ASN A 396 9.86 3.44 35.18
#